data_94254203be392c95d8c27599dd970c73
#
_entry.id   94254203be392c95d8c27599dd970c73
#
_cell.length_a   1.000
_cell.length_b   1.000
_cell.length_c   1.000
_cell.angle_alpha   90.00
_cell.angle_beta   90.00
_cell.angle_gamma   90.00
#
_symmetry.space_group_name_H-M   'P 1'
#
loop_
_entity.id
_entity.type
_entity.pdbx_description
1 polymer ?
#
loop_
_entity_poly.entity_id
_entity_poly.type
_entity_poly.pdbx_seq_one_letter_code
_entity_poly.pdbx_strand_id
1 'polypeptide(L)'
;MFTSDVLITDWSSVFCEFSFSTLRPSVFINTPMKVGNPDWRELGIEPTDISLRNKVGRSFDPADLSGLGDAVAEMIAHPNAWSEKVSAVRDEMIFNLGHAAEVAGEYLLERVLVKQDEENEEGGRDE
;
A
#
# COMPACT_ATOMS: atom_id res chain seq x y z
N MET A 1 -16.52 -5.40 -4.45
CA MET A 1 -15.44 -4.46 -4.12
C MET A 1 -15.52 -3.17 -4.94
N PHE A 2 -15.58 -3.23 -6.25
CA PHE A 2 -15.62 -2.02 -7.12
C PHE A 2 -16.90 -1.20 -7.06
N THR A 3 -17.97 -1.69 -6.45
CA THR A 3 -19.27 -1.01 -6.28
C THR A 3 -19.44 -0.37 -4.90
N SER A 4 -18.48 -0.55 -3.99
CA SER A 4 -18.55 0.00 -2.63
C SER A 4 -17.91 1.38 -2.59
N ASP A 5 -18.51 2.34 -1.91
CA ASP A 5 -18.00 3.72 -1.81
C ASP A 5 -16.98 3.92 -0.69
N VAL A 6 -17.07 3.12 0.35
CA VAL A 6 -16.17 3.14 1.51
C VAL A 6 -15.91 1.71 1.97
N LEU A 7 -14.70 1.41 2.39
CA LEU A 7 -14.35 0.18 3.08
C LEU A 7 -14.29 0.45 4.59
N ILE A 8 -14.93 -0.40 5.40
CA ILE A 8 -14.71 -0.40 6.86
C ILE A 8 -13.93 -1.66 7.20
N THR A 9 -12.79 -1.50 7.84
CA THR A 9 -11.87 -2.61 8.17
C THR A 9 -11.11 -2.35 9.48
N ASP A 10 -10.32 -3.29 9.89
CA ASP A 10 -9.42 -3.20 11.05
C ASP A 10 -7.94 -3.03 10.63
N TRP A 11 -7.04 -3.92 11.07
CA TRP A 11 -5.61 -3.95 10.72
C TRP A 11 -5.31 -4.82 9.48
N SER A 12 -6.28 -5.03 8.62
CA SER A 12 -6.09 -5.77 7.37
C SER A 12 -5.49 -4.89 6.28
N SER A 13 -4.49 -5.39 5.56
CA SER A 13 -3.87 -4.72 4.40
C SER A 13 -4.82 -4.58 3.19
N VAL A 14 -6.00 -5.21 3.22
CA VAL A 14 -7.01 -5.11 2.16
C VAL A 14 -7.42 -3.67 1.81
N PHE A 15 -7.20 -2.73 2.75
CA PHE A 15 -7.48 -1.32 2.48
C PHE A 15 -6.57 -0.74 1.37
N CYS A 16 -5.32 -1.21 1.26
CA CYS A 16 -4.43 -0.78 0.17
C CYS A 16 -4.99 -1.22 -1.18
N GLU A 17 -5.40 -2.48 -1.28
CA GLU A 17 -6.00 -3.02 -2.51
C GLU A 17 -7.30 -2.28 -2.85
N PHE A 18 -8.17 -2.06 -1.86
CA PHE A 18 -9.41 -1.33 -2.07
C PHE A 18 -9.16 0.12 -2.45
N SER A 19 -8.45 0.87 -1.61
CA SER A 19 -8.29 2.31 -1.81
C SER A 19 -7.50 2.63 -3.08
N PHE A 20 -6.42 1.91 -3.37
CA PHE A 20 -5.59 2.20 -4.53
C PHE A 20 -6.20 1.73 -5.86
N SER A 21 -7.03 0.68 -5.85
CA SER A 21 -7.72 0.24 -7.08
C SER A 21 -9.01 1.00 -7.37
N THR A 22 -9.67 1.54 -6.34
CA THR A 22 -10.97 2.25 -6.49
C THR A 22 -10.87 3.77 -6.33
N LEU A 23 -9.77 4.27 -5.82
CA LEU A 23 -9.55 5.67 -5.40
C LEU A 23 -10.59 6.14 -4.36
N ARG A 24 -11.01 5.23 -3.48
CA ARG A 24 -12.02 5.48 -2.45
C ARG A 24 -11.43 5.36 -1.05
N PRO A 25 -11.99 6.09 -0.08
CA PRO A 25 -11.47 6.09 1.28
C PRO A 25 -11.81 4.82 2.06
N SER A 26 -11.06 4.60 3.13
CA SER A 26 -11.32 3.55 4.10
C SER A 26 -11.57 4.10 5.49
N VAL A 27 -12.38 3.41 6.28
CA VAL A 27 -12.58 3.65 7.72
C VAL A 27 -11.94 2.50 8.48
N PHE A 28 -11.20 2.83 9.52
CA PHE A 28 -10.43 1.86 10.29
C PHE A 28 -10.93 1.79 11.73
N ILE A 29 -11.21 0.57 12.18
CA ILE A 29 -11.49 0.30 13.59
C ILE A 29 -10.20 -0.14 14.25
N ASN A 30 -9.77 0.59 15.28
CA ASN A 30 -8.51 0.35 15.99
C ASN A 30 -8.63 -0.81 16.99
N THR A 31 -8.98 -2.00 16.52
CA THR A 31 -8.87 -3.24 17.30
C THR A 31 -7.43 -3.45 17.77
N PRO A 32 -7.13 -4.39 18.69
CA PRO A 32 -5.75 -4.69 19.07
C PRO A 32 -4.87 -4.91 17.84
N MET A 33 -3.78 -4.13 17.73
CA MET A 33 -2.92 -4.13 16.56
C MET A 33 -2.30 -5.51 16.33
N LYS A 34 -2.41 -6.02 15.13
CA LYS A 34 -1.68 -7.22 14.70
C LYS A 34 -0.23 -6.84 14.43
N VAL A 35 0.66 -7.27 15.31
CA VAL A 35 2.10 -7.03 15.18
C VAL A 35 2.72 -8.11 14.32
N GLY A 36 3.08 -7.79 13.08
CA GLY A 36 3.79 -8.71 12.18
C GLY A 36 5.28 -8.80 12.49
N ASN A 37 5.93 -7.67 12.75
CA ASN A 37 7.31 -7.58 13.20
C ASN A 37 7.37 -6.76 14.50
N PRO A 38 7.70 -7.37 15.66
CA PRO A 38 7.78 -6.66 16.93
C PRO A 38 8.92 -5.62 16.97
N ASP A 39 9.95 -5.82 16.16
CA ASP A 39 11.18 -5.03 16.20
C ASP A 39 11.14 -3.81 15.25
N TRP A 40 10.00 -3.53 14.61
CA TRP A 40 9.89 -2.43 13.64
C TRP A 40 10.28 -1.05 14.22
N ARG A 41 10.04 -0.85 15.54
CA ARG A 41 10.42 0.40 16.22
C ARG A 41 11.92 0.58 16.33
N GLU A 42 12.67 -0.51 16.52
CA GLU A 42 14.13 -0.52 16.58
C GLU A 42 14.75 -0.25 15.19
N LEU A 43 14.07 -0.70 14.13
CA LEU A 43 14.48 -0.46 12.75
C LEU A 43 14.24 0.99 12.29
N GLY A 44 13.43 1.77 13.02
CA GLY A 44 13.09 3.15 12.67
C GLY A 44 12.22 3.28 11.40
N ILE A 45 11.61 2.18 10.94
CA ILE A 45 10.76 2.14 9.75
C ILE A 45 9.34 1.82 10.20
N GLU A 46 8.43 2.79 10.06
CA GLU A 46 7.02 2.57 10.40
C GLU A 46 6.36 1.67 9.35
N PRO A 47 5.67 0.59 9.79
CA PRO A 47 4.92 -0.26 8.87
C PRO A 47 3.88 0.52 8.06
N THR A 48 3.76 0.18 6.79
CA THR A 48 2.84 0.81 5.85
C THR A 48 1.39 0.75 6.33
N ASP A 49 1.00 -0.34 6.99
CA ASP A 49 -0.33 -0.52 7.59
C ASP A 49 -0.64 0.51 8.68
N ILE A 50 0.37 1.13 9.28
CA ILE A 50 0.20 2.21 10.27
C ILE A 50 0.20 3.56 9.56
N SER A 51 1.23 3.84 8.77
CA SER A 51 1.49 5.17 8.20
C SER A 51 0.43 5.61 7.19
N LEU A 52 -0.19 4.68 6.46
CA LEU A 52 -1.15 5.01 5.41
C LEU A 52 -2.58 5.23 5.90
N ARG A 53 -2.98 4.65 7.04
CA ARG A 53 -4.38 4.66 7.49
C ARG A 53 -4.99 6.07 7.54
N ASN A 54 -4.29 7.02 8.14
CA ASN A 54 -4.76 8.40 8.24
C ASN A 54 -4.57 9.21 6.94
N LYS A 55 -3.79 8.69 5.99
CA LYS A 55 -3.62 9.29 4.67
C LYS A 55 -4.79 8.93 3.73
N VAL A 56 -5.31 7.71 3.81
CA VAL A 56 -6.38 7.21 2.91
C VAL A 56 -7.74 7.07 3.58
N GLY A 57 -7.87 7.46 4.85
CA GLY A 57 -9.13 7.31 5.57
C GLY A 57 -9.14 7.95 6.95
N ARG A 58 -10.02 7.44 7.81
CA ARG A 58 -10.16 7.85 9.22
C ARG A 58 -10.19 6.63 10.13
N SER A 59 -9.61 6.79 11.33
CA SER A 59 -9.53 5.73 12.34
C SER A 59 -10.44 6.03 13.53
N PHE A 60 -11.07 4.99 14.08
CA PHE A 60 -11.96 5.05 15.23
C PHE A 60 -11.54 4.04 16.29
N ASP A 61 -11.69 4.41 17.55
CA ASP A 61 -11.53 3.48 18.68
C ASP A 61 -12.78 2.58 18.76
N PRO A 62 -12.64 1.26 18.93
CA PRO A 62 -13.78 0.36 19.07
C PRO A 62 -14.62 0.66 20.32
N ALA A 63 -14.07 1.32 21.34
CA ALA A 63 -14.81 1.76 22.50
C ALA A 63 -15.62 3.05 22.26
N ASP A 64 -15.30 3.82 21.22
CA ASP A 64 -16.04 5.03 20.83
C ASP A 64 -16.17 5.10 19.29
N LEU A 65 -17.31 4.64 18.81
CA LEU A 65 -17.70 4.72 17.39
C LEU A 65 -18.63 5.90 17.11
N SER A 66 -18.75 6.85 18.05
CA SER A 66 -19.49 8.09 17.82
C SER A 66 -18.86 8.85 16.64
N GLY A 67 -19.67 9.37 15.75
CA GLY A 67 -19.18 10.04 14.54
C GLY A 67 -18.72 9.13 13.39
N LEU A 68 -18.69 7.80 13.55
CA LEU A 68 -18.35 6.89 12.44
C LEU A 68 -19.35 7.04 11.29
N GLY A 69 -20.64 7.09 11.58
CA GLY A 69 -21.69 7.31 10.59
C GLY A 69 -21.53 8.63 9.85
N ASP A 70 -21.22 9.70 10.56
CA ASP A 70 -20.99 11.02 9.98
C ASP A 70 -19.74 11.03 9.08
N ALA A 71 -18.68 10.34 9.50
CA ALA A 71 -17.46 10.21 8.69
C ALA A 71 -17.72 9.45 7.38
N VAL A 72 -18.48 8.36 7.43
CA VAL A 72 -18.86 7.61 6.22
C VAL A 72 -19.75 8.45 5.32
N ALA A 73 -20.73 9.17 5.89
CA ALA A 73 -21.61 10.06 5.12
C ALA A 73 -20.83 11.19 4.45
N GLU A 74 -19.87 11.78 5.15
CA GLU A 74 -18.97 12.81 4.59
C GLU A 74 -18.12 12.26 3.44
N MET A 75 -17.55 11.06 3.60
CA MET A 75 -16.75 10.41 2.57
C MET A 75 -17.56 10.15 1.29
N ILE A 76 -18.81 9.70 1.44
CA ILE A 76 -19.73 9.45 0.32
C ILE A 76 -20.17 10.76 -0.34
N ALA A 77 -20.36 11.82 0.44
CA ALA A 77 -20.78 13.13 -0.07
C ALA A 77 -19.66 13.87 -0.86
N HIS A 78 -18.37 13.54 -0.61
CA HIS A 78 -17.23 14.22 -1.22
C HIS A 78 -16.30 13.26 -1.98
N PRO A 79 -16.80 12.47 -2.94
CA PRO A 79 -16.03 11.40 -3.58
C PRO A 79 -14.81 11.92 -4.34
N ASN A 80 -14.89 13.08 -4.97
CA ASN A 80 -13.79 13.65 -5.74
C ASN A 80 -12.62 14.07 -4.82
N ALA A 81 -12.91 14.72 -3.70
CA ALA A 81 -11.88 15.13 -2.75
C ALA A 81 -11.13 13.93 -2.16
N TRP A 82 -11.85 12.85 -1.87
CA TRP A 82 -11.22 11.61 -1.42
C TRP A 82 -10.45 10.91 -2.53
N SER A 83 -10.96 10.89 -3.75
CA SER A 83 -10.28 10.31 -4.91
C SER A 83 -8.94 11.02 -5.19
N GLU A 84 -8.90 12.35 -5.15
CA GLU A 84 -7.68 13.14 -5.31
C GLU A 84 -6.67 12.82 -4.19
N LYS A 85 -7.13 12.78 -2.94
CA LYS A 85 -6.29 12.46 -1.79
C LYS A 85 -5.70 11.06 -1.88
N VAL A 86 -6.52 10.06 -2.18
CA VAL A 86 -6.08 8.66 -2.29
C VAL A 86 -5.16 8.46 -3.49
N SER A 87 -5.43 9.11 -4.63
CA SER A 87 -4.57 9.08 -5.80
C SER A 87 -3.17 9.62 -5.50
N ALA A 88 -3.09 10.76 -4.82
CA ALA A 88 -1.80 11.33 -4.43
C ALA A 88 -0.98 10.38 -3.55
N VAL A 89 -1.62 9.72 -2.58
CA VAL A 89 -0.96 8.71 -1.73
C VAL A 89 -0.55 7.47 -2.53
N ARG A 90 -1.40 6.99 -3.43
CA ARG A 90 -1.08 5.86 -4.31
C ARG A 90 0.15 6.17 -5.17
N ASP A 91 0.19 7.35 -5.78
CA ASP A 91 1.26 7.76 -6.70
C ASP A 91 2.60 7.97 -5.96
N GLU A 92 2.56 8.29 -4.66
CA GLU A 92 3.73 8.29 -3.78
C GLU A 92 4.23 6.86 -3.47
N MET A 93 3.31 5.89 -3.35
CA MET A 93 3.60 4.56 -2.80
C MET A 93 3.76 3.47 -3.86
N ILE A 94 3.15 3.62 -5.02
CA ILE A 94 3.14 2.62 -6.09
C ILE A 94 3.99 3.10 -7.26
N PHE A 95 5.10 2.40 -7.48
CA PHE A 95 6.00 2.68 -8.60
C PHE A 95 5.56 1.93 -9.86
N ASN A 96 5.81 2.55 -11.02
CA ASN A 96 5.57 1.95 -12.33
C ASN A 96 4.12 1.46 -12.55
N LEU A 97 3.15 2.24 -12.08
CA LEU A 97 1.73 1.88 -12.18
C LEU A 97 1.35 1.62 -13.65
N GLY A 98 0.79 0.42 -13.90
CA GLY A 98 0.38 -0.05 -15.23
C GLY A 98 1.46 -0.75 -16.05
N HIS A 99 2.76 -0.60 -15.71
CA HIS A 99 3.90 -1.22 -16.42
C HIS A 99 4.96 -1.80 -15.48
N ALA A 100 4.62 -2.08 -14.23
CA ALA A 100 5.54 -2.63 -13.24
C ALA A 100 6.13 -3.99 -13.67
N ALA A 101 5.35 -4.83 -14.36
CA ALA A 101 5.82 -6.12 -14.84
C ALA A 101 6.88 -5.99 -15.96
N GLU A 102 6.73 -5.00 -16.85
CA GLU A 102 7.69 -4.69 -17.90
C GLU A 102 9.01 -4.23 -17.31
N VAL A 103 8.98 -3.24 -16.42
CA VAL A 103 10.17 -2.71 -15.73
C VAL A 103 10.88 -3.79 -14.90
N ALA A 104 10.12 -4.63 -14.19
CA ALA A 104 10.69 -5.74 -13.44
C ALA A 104 11.32 -6.80 -14.35
N GLY A 105 10.70 -7.09 -15.50
CA GLY A 105 11.23 -8.01 -16.50
C GLY A 105 12.55 -7.53 -17.09
N GLU A 106 12.63 -6.28 -17.48
CA GLU A 106 13.86 -5.66 -17.99
C GLU A 106 14.98 -5.72 -16.94
N TYR A 107 14.70 -5.32 -15.71
CA TYR A 107 15.68 -5.39 -14.62
C TYR A 107 16.21 -6.80 -14.37
N LEU A 108 15.33 -7.81 -14.41
CA LEU A 108 15.73 -9.21 -14.22
C LEU A 108 16.60 -9.72 -15.38
N LEU A 109 16.25 -9.38 -16.62
CA LEU A 109 17.02 -9.76 -17.81
C LEU A 109 18.42 -9.15 -17.78
N GLU A 110 18.54 -7.87 -17.47
CA GLU A 110 19.84 -7.20 -17.32
C GLU A 110 20.73 -7.91 -16.28
N ARG A 111 20.16 -8.26 -15.12
CA ARG A 111 20.90 -8.95 -14.05
C ARG A 111 21.32 -10.36 -14.41
N VAL A 112 20.50 -11.10 -15.17
CA VAL A 112 20.84 -12.45 -15.64
C VAL A 112 21.93 -12.40 -16.69
N LEU A 113 21.86 -11.46 -17.65
CA LEU A 113 22.87 -11.28 -18.68
C LEU A 113 24.23 -10.90 -18.10
N VAL A 114 24.27 -9.94 -17.17
CA VAL A 114 25.52 -9.53 -16.51
C VAL A 114 26.19 -10.70 -15.80
N LYS A 115 25.43 -11.54 -15.09
CA LYS A 115 26.00 -12.73 -14.44
C LYS A 115 26.55 -13.76 -15.41
N GLN A 116 25.89 -13.97 -16.54
CA GLN A 116 26.38 -14.89 -17.57
C GLN A 116 27.70 -14.42 -18.19
N ASP A 117 27.86 -13.12 -18.38
CA ASP A 117 29.10 -12.53 -18.91
C ASP A 117 30.25 -12.66 -17.89
N GLU A 118 30.00 -12.40 -16.59
CA GLU A 118 30.99 -12.60 -15.52
C GLU A 118 31.44 -14.07 -15.40
N GLU A 119 30.51 -15.03 -15.45
CA GLU A 119 30.83 -16.46 -15.39
C GLU A 119 31.64 -16.94 -16.63
N ASN A 120 31.35 -16.39 -17.81
CA ASN A 120 32.11 -16.70 -19.03
C ASN A 120 33.52 -16.11 -19.01
N GLU A 121 33.72 -14.93 -18.40
CA GLU A 121 35.04 -14.33 -18.26
C GLU A 121 35.92 -15.07 -17.23
N GLU A 122 35.34 -15.58 -16.14
CA GLU A 122 36.06 -16.36 -15.13
C GLU A 122 36.43 -17.76 -15.67
N GLY A 123 35.52 -18.43 -16.39
CA GLY A 123 35.75 -19.74 -16.98
C GLY A 123 36.79 -19.77 -18.11
N GLY A 124 37.07 -18.64 -18.76
CA GLY A 124 38.06 -18.50 -19.82
C GLY A 124 39.51 -18.22 -19.35
N ARG A 125 39.78 -18.13 -18.07
CA ARG A 125 41.10 -17.85 -17.49
C ARG A 125 41.87 -19.09 -17.02
N ASP A 126 41.25 -20.26 -17.07
CA ASP A 126 41.83 -21.53 -16.59
C ASP A 126 42.28 -22.47 -17.76
N GLU A 127 42.45 -21.95 -18.98
CA GLU A 127 43.11 -22.63 -20.08
C GLU A 127 44.47 -21.89 -20.43
#